data_30c37e36bf640ff7bcbd76936f01911b
#
_entry.id   30c37e36bf640ff7bcbd76936f01911b
#
_cell.length_a   1.000
_cell.length_b   1.000
_cell.length_c   1.000
_cell.angle_alpha   90.00
_cell.angle_beta   90.00
_cell.angle_gamma   90.00
#
_symmetry.space_group_name_H-M   'P 1'
#
loop_
_entity.id
_entity.type
_entity.pdbx_description
1 polymer ?
#
loop_
_entity_poly.entity_id
_entity_poly.type
_entity_poly.pdbx_seq_one_letter_code
_entity_poly.pdbx_strand_id
1 'polypeptide(L)'
;MKNNKFFKKTLEEGRFNLFDLISIENSPNSWLWCSSNSQILKESYLKALEKESQEKISLKLSKELNCGKSTIGKHLIRLKNSTKESSLPLILIEKICNHLEPKIKNKINKSINILYFTNNLSKPVKAVHFLTEELSEIIGAFVADGYFHKYDHDYYIKITEGNEDSLILLSNKFKRIFGFTPRFTFFKEDNAWTIWIKNKVICRYFENIFSFKPGKKAANVKMPQIIKNSNFDIQRAFVRGIFTFDGCIKTTGNIAFCTRSKTLMNDIEYVLRKDSIPCKITYNKNKDAWNLESSSGRNLNLLRKWKNYFFKNTIKYRKMQFFLNELKITSLSDLESLFSQHYHGRVNFGNIYNAIKQIKKCENRDIIKYLNKMKIYVAKTTLYKYLYLLSQSGLISKENYQVRTNKNAFYRTIYSIQKSNI
;
A
#
# COMPACT_ATOMS: atom_id res chain seq x y z
N MET A 1 -31.02 5.33 -15.41
CA MET A 1 -30.82 6.21 -14.23
C MET A 1 -31.20 5.63 -12.85
N LYS A 2 -31.90 4.49 -12.72
CA LYS A 2 -32.24 3.86 -11.43
C LYS A 2 -31.07 3.11 -10.74
N ASN A 3 -29.99 2.77 -11.46
CA ASN A 3 -28.82 2.05 -10.91
C ASN A 3 -27.91 2.91 -10.02
N ASN A 4 -28.00 4.24 -10.11
CA ASN A 4 -27.09 5.15 -9.38
C ASN A 4 -27.35 5.23 -7.86
N LYS A 5 -28.61 5.00 -7.41
CA LYS A 5 -28.94 5.08 -5.96
C LYS A 5 -28.45 3.86 -5.17
N PHE A 6 -28.50 2.67 -5.79
CA PHE A 6 -28.07 1.44 -5.13
C PHE A 6 -26.52 1.37 -5.06
N PHE A 7 -25.84 1.80 -6.13
CA PHE A 7 -24.39 1.96 -6.18
C PHE A 7 -23.90 2.97 -5.13
N LYS A 8 -24.61 4.09 -4.96
CA LYS A 8 -24.30 5.12 -3.97
C LYS A 8 -24.38 4.59 -2.52
N LYS A 9 -25.40 3.77 -2.20
CA LYS A 9 -25.60 3.20 -0.86
C LYS A 9 -24.56 2.12 -0.53
N THR A 10 -24.12 1.31 -1.50
CA THR A 10 -23.07 0.30 -1.32
C THR A 10 -21.69 0.94 -1.13
N LEU A 11 -21.42 2.06 -1.80
CA LEU A 11 -20.20 2.84 -1.63
C LEU A 11 -20.10 3.48 -0.23
N GLU A 12 -21.23 3.98 0.31
CA GLU A 12 -21.29 4.61 1.65
C GLU A 12 -21.01 3.62 2.79
N GLU A 13 -21.29 2.32 2.59
CA GLU A 13 -21.06 1.27 3.60
C GLU A 13 -19.72 0.52 3.41
N GLY A 14 -18.89 0.88 2.44
CA GLY A 14 -17.64 0.18 2.13
C GLY A 14 -17.84 -1.29 1.72
N ARG A 15 -19.05 -1.64 1.26
CA ARG A 15 -19.39 -3.00 0.81
C ARG A 15 -19.12 -3.18 -0.66
N PHE A 16 -18.63 -4.37 -1.03
CA PHE A 16 -18.45 -4.76 -2.42
C PHE A 16 -19.66 -5.55 -2.92
N ASN A 17 -20.09 -5.22 -4.11
CA ASN A 17 -20.95 -6.09 -4.87
C ASN A 17 -20.06 -7.01 -5.72
N LEU A 18 -19.95 -8.29 -5.38
CA LEU A 18 -19.09 -9.23 -6.09
C LEU A 18 -19.49 -9.43 -7.56
N PHE A 19 -20.71 -9.11 -7.94
CA PHE A 19 -21.14 -9.12 -9.34
C PHE A 19 -20.41 -8.06 -10.18
N ASP A 20 -19.86 -7.01 -9.55
CA ASP A 20 -19.03 -6.02 -10.25
C ASP A 20 -17.68 -6.60 -10.74
N LEU A 21 -17.28 -7.78 -10.21
CA LEU A 21 -16.10 -8.52 -10.69
C LEU A 21 -16.32 -9.22 -12.03
N ILE A 22 -17.57 -9.31 -12.50
CA ILE A 22 -17.91 -9.90 -13.79
C ILE A 22 -17.40 -8.97 -14.88
N SER A 23 -16.58 -9.49 -15.79
CA SER A 23 -16.22 -8.76 -17.00
C SER A 23 -17.09 -9.18 -18.15
N ILE A 24 -17.18 -8.30 -19.14
CA ILE A 24 -17.95 -8.48 -20.37
C ILE A 24 -17.34 -9.55 -21.31
N GLU A 25 -16.30 -10.28 -20.87
CA GLU A 25 -15.68 -11.35 -21.64
C GLU A 25 -16.68 -12.50 -21.82
N ASN A 26 -17.22 -12.64 -23.04
CA ASN A 26 -18.35 -13.52 -23.38
C ASN A 26 -17.97 -15.00 -23.57
N SER A 27 -16.78 -15.45 -23.16
CA SER A 27 -16.38 -16.86 -23.29
C SER A 27 -16.59 -17.62 -21.99
N PRO A 28 -17.24 -18.81 -22.01
CA PRO A 28 -17.38 -19.66 -20.82
C PRO A 28 -16.06 -20.00 -20.14
N ASN A 29 -14.98 -20.08 -20.89
CA ASN A 29 -13.62 -20.35 -20.35
C ASN A 29 -13.03 -19.16 -19.56
N SER A 30 -13.56 -17.96 -19.72
CA SER A 30 -13.14 -16.76 -18.98
C SER A 30 -14.06 -16.41 -17.82
N TRP A 31 -15.04 -17.22 -17.51
CA TRP A 31 -15.99 -16.96 -16.43
C TRP A 31 -15.32 -17.08 -15.06
N LEU A 32 -15.62 -16.10 -14.22
CA LEU A 32 -15.30 -16.16 -12.81
C LEU A 32 -16.30 -17.09 -12.11
N TRP A 33 -15.78 -18.04 -11.39
CA TRP A 33 -16.55 -19.02 -10.61
C TRP A 33 -16.56 -18.65 -9.15
N CYS A 34 -17.61 -19.05 -8.46
CA CYS A 34 -17.67 -18.91 -7.01
C CYS A 34 -18.17 -20.19 -6.35
N SER A 35 -17.75 -20.40 -5.10
CA SER A 35 -18.39 -21.34 -4.19
C SER A 35 -19.26 -20.55 -3.21
N SER A 36 -20.49 -21.02 -3.03
CA SER A 36 -21.48 -20.38 -2.18
C SER A 36 -22.28 -21.43 -1.41
N ASN A 37 -22.89 -21.02 -0.28
CA ASN A 37 -23.88 -21.84 0.39
C ASN A 37 -25.01 -22.17 -0.60
N SER A 38 -25.11 -23.46 -0.94
CA SER A 38 -26.01 -23.93 -1.97
C SER A 38 -27.50 -23.72 -1.64
N GLN A 39 -27.86 -23.71 -0.36
CA GLN A 39 -29.25 -23.67 0.06
C GLN A 39 -29.95 -22.38 -0.36
N ILE A 40 -29.34 -21.21 -0.10
CA ILE A 40 -29.91 -19.91 -0.49
C ILE A 40 -30.06 -19.79 -2.01
N LEU A 41 -29.03 -20.24 -2.76
CA LEU A 41 -29.06 -20.23 -4.23
C LEU A 41 -30.10 -21.21 -4.78
N LYS A 42 -30.18 -22.40 -4.18
CA LYS A 42 -31.15 -23.43 -4.55
C LYS A 42 -32.60 -22.97 -4.32
N GLU A 43 -32.91 -22.43 -3.14
CA GLU A 43 -34.21 -21.86 -2.83
C GLU A 43 -34.59 -20.74 -3.79
N SER A 44 -33.63 -19.88 -4.10
CA SER A 44 -33.82 -18.80 -5.05
C SER A 44 -34.10 -19.29 -6.47
N TYR A 45 -33.38 -20.33 -6.89
CA TYR A 45 -33.60 -20.97 -8.20
C TYR A 45 -34.93 -21.72 -8.25
N LEU A 46 -35.32 -22.43 -7.17
CA LEU A 46 -36.61 -23.11 -7.09
C LEU A 46 -37.76 -22.12 -7.20
N LYS A 47 -37.69 -20.96 -6.57
CA LYS A 47 -38.66 -19.87 -6.75
C LYS A 47 -38.72 -19.34 -8.18
N ALA A 48 -37.59 -19.29 -8.89
CA ALA A 48 -37.59 -18.95 -10.31
C ALA A 48 -38.28 -20.04 -11.16
N LEU A 49 -38.13 -21.32 -10.80
CA LEU A 49 -38.80 -22.45 -11.44
C LEU A 49 -40.30 -22.47 -11.23
N GLU A 50 -40.84 -21.88 -10.17
CA GLU A 50 -42.27 -21.70 -9.97
C GLU A 50 -42.91 -20.79 -11.04
N LYS A 51 -42.11 -19.91 -11.62
CA LYS A 51 -42.57 -18.95 -12.63
C LYS A 51 -42.30 -19.39 -14.07
N GLU A 52 -41.21 -20.08 -14.32
CA GLU A 52 -40.79 -20.51 -15.67
C GLU A 52 -40.15 -21.91 -15.62
N SER A 53 -40.41 -22.73 -16.67
CA SER A 53 -39.77 -24.03 -16.78
C SER A 53 -38.22 -23.91 -16.88
N GLN A 54 -37.50 -24.93 -16.38
CA GLN A 54 -36.03 -24.98 -16.48
C GLN A 54 -35.55 -24.85 -17.93
N GLU A 55 -36.30 -25.38 -18.88
CA GLU A 55 -35.97 -25.31 -20.30
C GLU A 55 -36.03 -23.89 -20.84
N LYS A 56 -37.08 -23.14 -20.48
CA LYS A 56 -37.23 -21.72 -20.86
C LYS A 56 -36.14 -20.86 -20.23
N ILE A 57 -35.84 -21.08 -18.94
CA ILE A 57 -34.72 -20.39 -18.24
C ILE A 57 -33.39 -20.69 -18.92
N SER A 58 -33.11 -21.99 -19.23
CA SER A 58 -31.87 -22.38 -19.91
C SER A 58 -31.75 -21.74 -21.30
N LEU A 59 -32.84 -21.67 -22.05
CA LEU A 59 -32.84 -21.07 -23.40
C LEU A 59 -32.61 -19.56 -23.33
N LYS A 60 -33.28 -18.88 -22.39
CA LYS A 60 -33.10 -17.43 -22.16
C LYS A 60 -31.68 -17.09 -21.78
N LEU A 61 -31.13 -17.78 -20.77
CA LEU A 61 -29.77 -17.57 -20.29
C LEU A 61 -28.72 -17.95 -21.34
N SER A 62 -28.96 -18.97 -22.16
CA SER A 62 -28.02 -19.34 -23.22
C SER A 62 -27.90 -18.24 -24.29
N LYS A 63 -28.99 -17.57 -24.63
CA LYS A 63 -28.99 -16.42 -25.55
C LYS A 63 -28.30 -15.22 -24.93
N GLU A 64 -28.60 -14.88 -23.66
CA GLU A 64 -27.98 -13.74 -22.95
C GLU A 64 -26.48 -13.90 -22.74
N LEU A 65 -26.02 -15.14 -22.53
CA LEU A 65 -24.62 -15.46 -22.23
C LEU A 65 -23.84 -15.95 -23.46
N ASN A 66 -24.46 -15.98 -24.62
CA ASN A 66 -23.89 -16.52 -25.85
C ASN A 66 -23.20 -17.90 -25.63
N CYS A 67 -23.93 -18.82 -25.01
CA CYS A 67 -23.41 -20.10 -24.55
C CYS A 67 -24.41 -21.21 -24.86
N GLY A 68 -23.94 -22.45 -25.08
CA GLY A 68 -24.80 -23.58 -25.40
C GLY A 68 -25.86 -23.86 -24.32
N LYS A 69 -27.13 -24.09 -24.74
CA LYS A 69 -28.24 -24.44 -23.83
C LYS A 69 -27.92 -25.61 -22.92
N SER A 70 -27.21 -26.65 -23.44
CA SER A 70 -26.79 -27.82 -22.67
C SER A 70 -25.82 -27.48 -21.54
N THR A 71 -24.90 -26.52 -21.76
CA THR A 71 -23.95 -26.05 -20.74
C THR A 71 -24.69 -25.36 -19.59
N ILE A 72 -25.61 -24.45 -19.90
CA ILE A 72 -26.44 -23.79 -18.90
C ILE A 72 -27.29 -24.81 -18.16
N GLY A 73 -27.97 -25.73 -18.88
CA GLY A 73 -28.78 -26.79 -18.29
C GLY A 73 -28.02 -27.66 -17.29
N LYS A 74 -26.77 -28.04 -17.60
CA LYS A 74 -25.89 -28.80 -16.66
C LYS A 74 -25.63 -28.02 -15.35
N HIS A 75 -25.40 -26.69 -15.43
CA HIS A 75 -25.19 -25.87 -14.24
C HIS A 75 -26.47 -25.73 -13.40
N LEU A 76 -27.62 -25.58 -14.02
CA LEU A 76 -28.91 -25.48 -13.33
C LEU A 76 -29.29 -26.81 -12.65
N ILE A 77 -29.02 -27.95 -13.31
CA ILE A 77 -29.21 -29.31 -12.71
C ILE A 77 -28.28 -29.48 -11.50
N ARG A 78 -27.00 -29.08 -11.60
CA ARG A 78 -26.09 -29.13 -10.45
C ARG A 78 -26.58 -28.29 -9.29
N LEU A 79 -27.10 -27.09 -9.54
CA LEU A 79 -27.67 -26.23 -8.50
C LEU A 79 -28.88 -26.89 -7.85
N LYS A 80 -29.81 -27.45 -8.63
CA LYS A 80 -30.98 -28.14 -8.12
C LYS A 80 -30.66 -29.32 -7.21
N ASN A 81 -29.60 -30.08 -7.55
CA ASN A 81 -29.20 -31.30 -6.86
C ASN A 81 -28.14 -31.08 -5.77
N SER A 82 -27.68 -29.84 -5.58
CA SER A 82 -26.63 -29.54 -4.59
C SER A 82 -27.17 -29.65 -3.15
N THR A 83 -26.36 -30.25 -2.26
CA THR A 83 -26.74 -30.49 -0.85
C THR A 83 -25.96 -29.64 0.16
N LYS A 84 -24.75 -29.18 -0.18
CA LYS A 84 -23.89 -28.41 0.74
C LYS A 84 -23.39 -27.11 0.11
N GLU A 85 -22.43 -27.21 -0.78
CA GLU A 85 -21.88 -26.06 -1.50
C GLU A 85 -22.04 -26.27 -2.99
N SER A 86 -22.35 -25.20 -3.73
CA SER A 86 -22.40 -25.25 -5.18
C SER A 86 -21.33 -24.36 -5.78
N SER A 87 -20.67 -24.89 -6.80
CA SER A 87 -19.70 -24.17 -7.62
C SER A 87 -20.35 -23.77 -8.93
N LEU A 88 -20.54 -22.49 -9.13
CA LEU A 88 -21.22 -21.94 -10.31
C LEU A 88 -20.48 -20.70 -10.85
N PRO A 89 -20.62 -20.44 -12.16
CA PRO A 89 -20.19 -19.16 -12.71
C PRO A 89 -20.92 -17.99 -12.06
N LEU A 90 -20.16 -16.98 -11.62
CA LEU A 90 -20.73 -15.81 -10.96
C LEU A 90 -21.72 -15.06 -11.83
N ILE A 91 -21.47 -14.99 -13.15
CA ILE A 91 -22.36 -14.39 -14.13
C ILE A 91 -23.72 -15.12 -14.21
N LEU A 92 -23.71 -16.46 -14.10
CA LEU A 92 -24.95 -17.23 -14.08
C LEU A 92 -25.78 -16.93 -12.84
N ILE A 93 -25.12 -16.85 -11.69
CA ILE A 93 -25.78 -16.47 -10.43
C ILE A 93 -26.36 -15.07 -10.54
N GLU A 94 -25.62 -14.11 -11.09
CA GLU A 94 -26.11 -12.74 -11.29
C GLU A 94 -27.39 -12.72 -12.15
N LYS A 95 -27.38 -13.44 -13.26
CA LYS A 95 -28.54 -13.49 -14.16
C LYS A 95 -29.76 -14.12 -13.49
N ILE A 96 -29.59 -15.21 -12.73
CA ILE A 96 -30.67 -15.78 -11.93
C ILE A 96 -31.17 -14.75 -10.91
N CYS A 97 -30.26 -14.02 -10.24
CA CYS A 97 -30.61 -13.03 -9.22
C CYS A 97 -31.30 -11.78 -9.78
N ASN A 98 -31.14 -11.47 -11.07
CA ASN A 98 -31.79 -10.30 -11.67
C ASN A 98 -33.32 -10.44 -11.73
N HIS A 99 -33.84 -11.67 -11.64
CA HIS A 99 -35.28 -11.97 -11.56
C HIS A 99 -35.81 -12.03 -10.11
N LEU A 100 -34.93 -11.80 -9.10
CA LEU A 100 -35.25 -11.89 -7.68
C LEU A 100 -35.29 -10.51 -7.02
N GLU A 101 -35.89 -10.47 -5.84
CA GLU A 101 -35.89 -9.25 -5.02
C GLU A 101 -34.45 -8.82 -4.64
N PRO A 102 -34.18 -7.51 -4.56
CA PRO A 102 -32.85 -6.99 -4.19
C PRO A 102 -32.33 -7.54 -2.86
N LYS A 103 -33.20 -7.82 -1.90
CA LYS A 103 -32.83 -8.41 -0.60
C LYS A 103 -32.24 -9.81 -0.75
N ILE A 104 -32.81 -10.63 -1.65
CA ILE A 104 -32.35 -11.98 -1.95
C ILE A 104 -31.01 -11.92 -2.68
N LYS A 105 -30.88 -11.04 -3.67
CA LYS A 105 -29.60 -10.79 -4.39
C LYS A 105 -28.48 -10.46 -3.41
N ASN A 106 -28.75 -9.61 -2.42
CA ASN A 106 -27.77 -9.26 -1.38
C ASN A 106 -27.42 -10.44 -0.47
N LYS A 107 -28.39 -11.29 -0.09
CA LYS A 107 -28.11 -12.50 0.70
C LYS A 107 -27.20 -13.46 -0.07
N ILE A 108 -27.48 -13.65 -1.36
CA ILE A 108 -26.66 -14.50 -2.23
C ILE A 108 -25.24 -13.93 -2.36
N ASN A 109 -25.11 -12.63 -2.63
CA ASN A 109 -23.79 -11.98 -2.70
C ASN A 109 -22.98 -12.22 -1.41
N LYS A 110 -23.61 -12.09 -0.23
CA LYS A 110 -22.95 -12.34 1.06
C LYS A 110 -22.60 -13.82 1.32
N SER A 111 -23.27 -14.76 0.67
CA SER A 111 -23.03 -16.20 0.85
C SER A 111 -21.86 -16.73 0.01
N ILE A 112 -21.30 -15.93 -0.89
CA ILE A 112 -20.15 -16.30 -1.69
C ILE A 112 -18.90 -16.23 -0.84
N ASN A 113 -18.19 -17.34 -0.68
CA ASN A 113 -17.02 -17.44 0.20
C ASN A 113 -15.69 -17.54 -0.58
N ILE A 114 -15.72 -18.15 -1.75
CA ILE A 114 -14.52 -18.41 -2.57
C ILE A 114 -14.79 -18.00 -4.02
N LEU A 115 -13.77 -17.42 -4.63
CA LEU A 115 -13.75 -17.03 -6.04
C LEU A 115 -12.55 -17.70 -6.74
N TYR A 116 -12.76 -18.17 -7.98
CA TYR A 116 -11.70 -18.84 -8.76
C TYR A 116 -12.01 -18.89 -10.25
N PHE A 117 -11.02 -19.29 -11.06
CA PHE A 117 -11.17 -19.63 -12.45
C PHE A 117 -10.93 -21.13 -12.66
N THR A 118 -11.71 -21.78 -13.53
CA THR A 118 -11.65 -23.24 -13.74
C THR A 118 -10.42 -23.72 -14.51
N ASN A 119 -9.77 -22.85 -15.24
CA ASN A 119 -8.63 -23.17 -16.11
C ASN A 119 -7.26 -23.24 -15.41
N ASN A 120 -7.22 -23.52 -14.12
CA ASN A 120 -6.02 -23.66 -13.27
C ASN A 120 -5.04 -22.48 -13.27
N LEU A 121 -5.37 -21.36 -13.94
CA LEU A 121 -4.52 -20.17 -14.04
C LEU A 121 -4.50 -19.33 -12.75
N SER A 122 -5.41 -19.58 -11.82
CA SER A 122 -5.49 -18.84 -10.57
C SER A 122 -5.92 -19.73 -9.42
N LYS A 123 -5.14 -19.75 -8.34
CA LYS A 123 -5.57 -20.41 -7.11
C LYS A 123 -6.85 -19.77 -6.58
N PRO A 124 -7.75 -20.56 -5.97
CA PRO A 124 -8.93 -20.01 -5.29
C PRO A 124 -8.55 -18.98 -4.24
N VAL A 125 -9.35 -17.92 -4.12
CA VAL A 125 -9.18 -16.86 -3.13
C VAL A 125 -10.44 -16.67 -2.31
N LYS A 126 -10.32 -16.18 -1.09
CA LYS A 126 -11.45 -15.76 -0.28
C LYS A 126 -12.18 -14.61 -0.98
N ALA A 127 -13.50 -14.66 -1.00
CA ALA A 127 -14.32 -13.54 -1.45
C ALA A 127 -14.26 -12.40 -0.43
N VAL A 128 -13.92 -11.21 -0.89
CA VAL A 128 -13.83 -10.03 -0.04
C VAL A 128 -15.08 -9.18 -0.25
N HIS A 129 -15.85 -8.99 0.81
CA HIS A 129 -17.14 -8.30 0.77
C HIS A 129 -17.10 -6.87 1.28
N PHE A 130 -16.04 -6.51 2.02
CA PHE A 130 -15.93 -5.22 2.68
C PHE A 130 -14.56 -4.61 2.49
N LEU A 131 -14.55 -3.31 2.38
CA LEU A 131 -13.34 -2.52 2.46
C LEU A 131 -12.88 -2.43 3.92
N THR A 132 -11.67 -2.92 4.18
CA THR A 132 -11.03 -2.88 5.49
C THR A 132 -9.82 -1.95 5.45
N GLU A 133 -9.31 -1.54 6.63
CA GLU A 133 -8.05 -0.78 6.70
C GLU A 133 -6.90 -1.53 6.02
N GLU A 134 -6.77 -2.84 6.27
CA GLU A 134 -5.70 -3.64 5.66
C GLU A 134 -5.79 -3.69 4.13
N LEU A 135 -7.02 -3.81 3.58
CA LEU A 135 -7.21 -3.76 2.12
C LEU A 135 -6.91 -2.36 1.57
N SER A 136 -7.31 -1.32 2.28
CA SER A 136 -7.01 0.06 1.92
C SER A 136 -5.50 0.34 1.91
N GLU A 137 -4.75 -0.23 2.87
CA GLU A 137 -3.28 -0.19 2.91
C GLU A 137 -2.64 -0.91 1.72
N ILE A 138 -3.17 -2.08 1.32
CA ILE A 138 -2.73 -2.78 0.11
C ILE A 138 -2.92 -1.90 -1.13
N ILE A 139 -4.08 -1.25 -1.24
CA ILE A 139 -4.38 -0.36 -2.36
C ILE A 139 -3.48 0.87 -2.34
N GLY A 140 -3.18 1.43 -1.17
CA GLY A 140 -2.22 2.53 -1.02
C GLY A 140 -0.80 2.13 -1.44
N ALA A 141 -0.31 0.97 -1.03
CA ALA A 141 0.97 0.42 -1.44
C ALA A 141 1.04 0.19 -2.96
N PHE A 142 -0.04 -0.32 -3.56
CA PHE A 142 -0.13 -0.45 -5.01
C PHE A 142 -0.11 0.91 -5.72
N VAL A 143 -0.79 1.92 -5.19
CA VAL A 143 -0.79 3.28 -5.76
C VAL A 143 0.62 3.87 -5.74
N ALA A 144 1.40 3.61 -4.69
CA ALA A 144 2.82 3.98 -4.60
C ALA A 144 3.65 3.20 -5.64
N ASP A 145 4.05 2.00 -5.35
CA ASP A 145 5.06 1.23 -6.07
C ASP A 145 4.51 0.04 -6.88
N GLY A 146 3.19 0.00 -7.08
CA GLY A 146 2.57 -1.10 -7.82
C GLY A 146 2.57 -0.90 -9.33
N TYR A 147 2.55 -2.00 -10.05
CA TYR A 147 2.33 -2.07 -11.48
C TYR A 147 1.28 -3.14 -11.79
N PHE A 148 0.32 -2.82 -12.65
CA PHE A 148 -0.73 -3.74 -13.09
C PHE A 148 -0.51 -4.10 -14.56
N HIS A 149 -0.31 -5.38 -14.82
CA HIS A 149 -0.18 -5.94 -16.15
C HIS A 149 -1.43 -6.73 -16.54
N LYS A 150 -1.89 -6.46 -17.76
CA LYS A 150 -2.97 -7.21 -18.40
C LYS A 150 -2.69 -7.22 -19.89
N TYR A 151 -2.24 -8.35 -20.39
CA TYR A 151 -2.05 -8.59 -21.81
C TYR A 151 -2.42 -10.02 -22.12
N ASP A 152 -3.32 -10.23 -23.07
CA ASP A 152 -3.85 -11.53 -23.46
C ASP A 152 -4.32 -12.36 -22.25
N HIS A 153 -3.63 -13.43 -21.91
CA HIS A 153 -3.94 -14.29 -20.76
C HIS A 153 -3.06 -14.02 -19.53
N ASP A 154 -2.10 -13.12 -19.61
CA ASP A 154 -1.19 -12.79 -18.51
C ASP A 154 -1.72 -11.62 -17.69
N TYR A 155 -2.18 -11.94 -16.48
CA TYR A 155 -2.71 -10.98 -15.51
C TYR A 155 -1.89 -11.04 -14.24
N TYR A 156 -1.23 -9.93 -13.90
CA TYR A 156 -0.54 -9.82 -12.62
C TYR A 156 -0.46 -8.39 -12.11
N ILE A 157 -0.30 -8.30 -10.81
CA ILE A 157 0.11 -7.09 -10.11
C ILE A 157 1.48 -7.38 -9.52
N LYS A 158 2.40 -6.42 -9.62
CA LYS A 158 3.66 -6.44 -8.90
C LYS A 158 3.80 -5.18 -8.05
N ILE A 159 4.44 -5.31 -6.88
CA ILE A 159 4.79 -4.20 -6.01
C ILE A 159 6.26 -4.39 -5.64
N THR A 160 7.07 -3.34 -5.89
CA THR A 160 8.52 -3.39 -5.71
C THR A 160 8.94 -2.40 -4.62
N GLU A 161 9.83 -2.81 -3.73
CA GLU A 161 10.34 -1.96 -2.64
C GLU A 161 11.77 -2.39 -2.29
N GLY A 162 12.62 -1.43 -1.95
CA GLY A 162 13.99 -1.70 -1.50
C GLY A 162 14.06 -2.37 -0.11
N ASN A 163 13.01 -2.25 0.69
CA ASN A 163 12.94 -2.83 2.03
C ASN A 163 12.05 -4.06 2.05
N GLU A 164 12.65 -5.23 2.31
CA GLU A 164 11.97 -6.52 2.38
C GLU A 164 10.87 -6.55 3.44
N ASP A 165 11.09 -5.97 4.63
CA ASP A 165 10.14 -6.01 5.74
C ASP A 165 8.77 -5.42 5.35
N SER A 166 8.77 -4.33 4.56
CA SER A 166 7.53 -3.71 4.08
C SER A 166 6.72 -4.66 3.21
N LEU A 167 7.40 -5.41 2.33
CA LEU A 167 6.76 -6.39 1.45
C LEU A 167 6.31 -7.65 2.18
N ILE A 168 7.04 -8.11 3.19
CA ILE A 168 6.62 -9.23 4.06
C ILE A 168 5.32 -8.86 4.77
N LEU A 169 5.24 -7.67 5.36
CA LEU A 169 4.02 -7.19 6.01
C LEU A 169 2.85 -7.08 5.02
N LEU A 170 3.12 -6.58 3.81
CA LEU A 170 2.11 -6.48 2.75
C LEU A 170 1.64 -7.86 2.29
N SER A 171 2.55 -8.81 2.09
CA SER A 171 2.23 -10.21 1.75
C SER A 171 1.35 -10.88 2.79
N ASN A 172 1.63 -10.64 4.08
CA ASN A 172 0.81 -11.15 5.18
C ASN A 172 -0.61 -10.58 5.14
N LYS A 173 -0.81 -9.30 4.72
CA LYS A 173 -2.13 -8.71 4.51
C LYS A 173 -2.87 -9.39 3.35
N PHE A 174 -2.21 -9.65 2.21
CA PHE A 174 -2.80 -10.43 1.11
C PHE A 174 -3.24 -11.82 1.58
N LYS A 175 -2.43 -12.50 2.39
CA LYS A 175 -2.77 -13.82 2.95
C LYS A 175 -4.00 -13.76 3.86
N ARG A 176 -4.11 -12.75 4.74
CA ARG A 176 -5.28 -12.60 5.63
C ARG A 176 -6.56 -12.31 4.86
N ILE A 177 -6.49 -11.36 3.91
CA ILE A 177 -7.66 -10.85 3.19
C ILE A 177 -8.13 -11.84 2.12
N PHE A 178 -7.23 -12.26 1.24
CA PHE A 178 -7.56 -13.09 0.07
C PHE A 178 -7.27 -14.59 0.26
N GLY A 179 -6.60 -14.99 1.35
CA GLY A 179 -6.07 -16.35 1.49
C GLY A 179 -4.95 -16.64 0.50
N PHE A 180 -4.35 -15.62 -0.12
CA PHE A 180 -3.35 -15.71 -1.18
C PHE A 180 -1.99 -15.21 -0.69
N THR A 181 -0.93 -15.99 -0.89
CA THR A 181 0.44 -15.61 -0.58
C THR A 181 1.16 -15.21 -1.89
N PRO A 182 1.54 -13.92 -2.05
CA PRO A 182 2.35 -13.47 -3.18
C PRO A 182 3.70 -14.17 -3.27
N ARG A 183 4.24 -14.29 -4.48
CA ARG A 183 5.60 -14.79 -4.70
C ARG A 183 6.60 -13.65 -4.54
N PHE A 184 7.70 -13.89 -3.81
CA PHE A 184 8.82 -12.96 -3.67
C PHE A 184 9.90 -13.22 -4.71
N THR A 185 10.53 -12.14 -5.18
CA THR A 185 11.73 -12.17 -6.04
C THR A 185 12.63 -11.00 -5.67
N PHE A 186 13.91 -11.25 -5.50
CA PHE A 186 14.93 -10.23 -5.33
C PHE A 186 15.63 -9.94 -6.65
N PHE A 187 15.69 -8.69 -7.05
CA PHE A 187 16.39 -8.23 -8.24
C PHE A 187 17.71 -7.56 -7.82
N LYS A 188 18.83 -8.22 -8.07
CA LYS A 188 20.17 -7.75 -7.67
C LYS A 188 20.55 -6.43 -8.33
N GLU A 189 20.19 -6.27 -9.60
CA GLU A 189 20.49 -5.07 -10.40
C GLU A 189 19.87 -3.81 -9.80
N ASP A 190 18.63 -3.90 -9.35
CA ASP A 190 17.89 -2.80 -8.75
C ASP A 190 18.05 -2.73 -7.22
N ASN A 191 18.70 -3.73 -6.61
CA ASN A 191 18.75 -3.93 -5.16
C ASN A 191 17.37 -3.81 -4.52
N ALA A 192 16.38 -4.46 -5.11
CA ALA A 192 14.98 -4.34 -4.73
C ALA A 192 14.27 -5.68 -4.69
N TRP A 193 13.34 -5.80 -3.77
CA TRP A 193 12.42 -6.92 -3.66
C TRP A 193 11.12 -6.61 -4.41
N THR A 194 10.53 -7.64 -5.00
CA THR A 194 9.24 -7.55 -5.68
C THR A 194 8.34 -8.68 -5.23
N ILE A 195 7.10 -8.36 -4.89
CA ILE A 195 6.04 -9.35 -4.73
C ILE A 195 5.19 -9.41 -6.00
N TRP A 196 4.86 -10.65 -6.40
CA TRP A 196 4.06 -10.95 -7.58
C TRP A 196 2.72 -11.55 -7.17
N ILE A 197 1.65 -10.89 -7.58
CA ILE A 197 0.28 -11.32 -7.38
C ILE A 197 -0.25 -11.83 -8.73
N LYS A 198 0.12 -13.06 -9.10
CA LYS A 198 -0.36 -13.74 -10.29
C LYS A 198 -1.67 -14.46 -9.98
N ASN A 199 -2.74 -13.68 -9.81
CA ASN A 199 -4.07 -14.19 -9.52
C ASN A 199 -5.12 -13.32 -10.22
N LYS A 200 -5.79 -13.90 -11.22
CA LYS A 200 -6.77 -13.19 -12.06
C LYS A 200 -7.93 -12.63 -11.25
N VAL A 201 -8.37 -13.33 -10.19
CA VAL A 201 -9.46 -12.85 -9.31
C VAL A 201 -9.05 -11.57 -8.59
N ILE A 202 -7.86 -11.57 -7.97
CA ILE A 202 -7.35 -10.38 -7.28
C ILE A 202 -7.18 -9.23 -8.27
N CYS A 203 -6.65 -9.49 -9.47
CA CYS A 203 -6.54 -8.47 -10.52
C CYS A 203 -7.91 -7.86 -10.87
N ARG A 204 -9.00 -8.65 -10.87
CA ARG A 204 -10.37 -8.16 -11.08
C ARG A 204 -10.83 -7.21 -9.96
N TYR A 205 -10.48 -7.46 -8.70
CA TYR A 205 -10.75 -6.49 -7.63
C TYR A 205 -10.08 -5.15 -7.93
N PHE A 206 -8.82 -5.16 -8.34
CA PHE A 206 -8.09 -3.93 -8.69
C PHE A 206 -8.71 -3.22 -9.89
N GLU A 207 -9.06 -3.96 -10.93
CA GLU A 207 -9.65 -3.41 -12.17
C GLU A 207 -11.06 -2.87 -11.95
N ASN A 208 -11.96 -3.70 -11.40
CA ASN A 208 -13.40 -3.43 -11.44
C ASN A 208 -13.89 -2.72 -10.17
N ILE A 209 -13.39 -3.09 -8.99
CA ILE A 209 -13.82 -2.46 -7.71
C ILE A 209 -13.05 -1.16 -7.48
N PHE A 210 -11.73 -1.18 -7.67
CA PHE A 210 -10.88 0.00 -7.42
C PHE A 210 -10.63 0.84 -8.68
N SER A 211 -11.11 0.40 -9.85
CA SER A 211 -11.05 1.11 -11.13
C SER A 211 -9.64 1.44 -11.60
N PHE A 212 -8.67 0.58 -11.29
CA PHE A 212 -7.32 0.72 -11.82
C PHE A 212 -7.23 0.18 -13.23
N LYS A 213 -6.59 0.96 -14.11
CA LYS A 213 -6.31 0.53 -15.49
C LYS A 213 -4.93 -0.12 -15.56
N PRO A 214 -4.77 -1.19 -16.36
CA PRO A 214 -3.45 -1.74 -16.66
C PRO A 214 -2.51 -0.72 -17.29
N GLY A 215 -1.22 -0.90 -17.09
CA GLY A 215 -0.18 -0.05 -17.68
C GLY A 215 0.28 1.11 -16.79
N LYS A 216 0.74 2.19 -17.43
CA LYS A 216 1.33 3.36 -16.75
C LYS A 216 0.25 4.15 -15.99
N LYS A 217 0.43 4.33 -14.67
CA LYS A 217 -0.53 4.99 -13.77
C LYS A 217 -0.07 6.37 -13.25
N ALA A 218 1.21 6.69 -13.31
CA ALA A 218 1.84 7.75 -12.52
C ALA A 218 1.14 9.13 -12.54
N ALA A 219 0.68 9.61 -13.70
CA ALA A 219 0.06 10.93 -13.81
C ALA A 219 -1.45 10.94 -13.47
N ASN A 220 -2.11 9.78 -13.61
CA ASN A 220 -3.58 9.67 -13.54
C ASN A 220 -4.08 8.95 -12.29
N VAL A 221 -3.18 8.51 -11.43
CA VAL A 221 -3.55 7.79 -10.22
C VAL A 221 -4.24 8.71 -9.22
N LYS A 222 -5.24 8.18 -8.52
CA LYS A 222 -6.01 8.89 -7.49
C LYS A 222 -6.47 7.92 -6.42
N MET A 223 -6.96 8.43 -5.31
CA MET A 223 -7.66 7.60 -4.33
C MET A 223 -8.93 7.01 -4.98
N PRO A 224 -9.12 5.68 -4.96
CA PRO A 224 -10.35 5.06 -5.45
C PRO A 224 -11.59 5.64 -4.78
N GLN A 225 -12.67 5.81 -5.56
CA GLN A 225 -13.88 6.47 -5.06
C GLN A 225 -14.49 5.78 -3.85
N ILE A 226 -14.41 4.43 -3.81
CA ILE A 226 -14.91 3.65 -2.67
C ILE A 226 -14.15 3.94 -1.38
N ILE A 227 -12.82 4.18 -1.47
CA ILE A 227 -11.98 4.60 -0.32
C ILE A 227 -12.32 6.04 0.07
N LYS A 228 -12.45 6.92 -0.93
CA LYS A 228 -12.75 8.34 -0.70
C LYS A 228 -14.09 8.56 0.01
N ASN A 229 -15.07 7.71 -0.28
CA ASN A 229 -16.42 7.75 0.33
C ASN A 229 -16.51 6.97 1.66
N SER A 230 -15.43 6.34 2.10
CA SER A 230 -15.41 5.56 3.35
C SER A 230 -15.13 6.44 4.56
N ASN A 231 -15.16 5.83 5.75
CA ASN A 231 -14.79 6.50 6.98
C ASN A 231 -13.32 6.95 6.98
N PHE A 232 -12.97 7.81 7.92
CA PHE A 232 -11.65 8.42 7.98
C PHE A 232 -10.51 7.40 8.23
N ASP A 233 -10.76 6.33 8.99
CA ASP A 233 -9.75 5.33 9.29
C ASP A 233 -9.34 4.56 8.03
N ILE A 234 -10.28 4.25 7.16
CA ILE A 234 -10.04 3.64 5.84
C ILE A 234 -9.24 4.58 4.93
N GLN A 235 -9.59 5.88 4.90
CA GLN A 235 -8.85 6.88 4.12
C GLN A 235 -7.42 7.04 4.64
N ARG A 236 -7.24 7.09 5.97
CA ARG A 236 -5.93 7.15 6.63
C ARG A 236 -5.10 5.90 6.34
N ALA A 237 -5.71 4.73 6.35
CA ALA A 237 -5.05 3.47 6.02
C ALA A 237 -4.54 3.46 4.57
N PHE A 238 -5.29 4.00 3.62
CA PHE A 238 -4.82 4.18 2.24
C PHE A 238 -3.56 5.05 2.18
N VAL A 239 -3.58 6.20 2.84
CA VAL A 239 -2.42 7.11 2.90
C VAL A 239 -1.25 6.46 3.63
N ARG A 240 -1.50 5.65 4.68
CA ARG A 240 -0.49 4.83 5.36
C ARG A 240 0.22 3.88 4.40
N GLY A 241 -0.53 3.20 3.54
CA GLY A 241 0.04 2.37 2.48
C GLY A 241 0.97 3.17 1.57
N ILE A 242 0.54 4.34 1.09
CA ILE A 242 1.37 5.21 0.24
C ILE A 242 2.65 5.63 0.96
N PHE A 243 2.57 6.18 2.16
CA PHE A 243 3.76 6.69 2.85
C PHE A 243 4.73 5.59 3.27
N THR A 244 4.24 4.38 3.54
CA THR A 244 5.12 3.24 3.82
C THR A 244 6.02 2.92 2.64
N PHE A 245 5.51 3.02 1.41
CA PHE A 245 6.26 2.69 0.20
C PHE A 245 6.98 3.94 -0.37
N ASP A 246 6.27 4.97 -0.78
CA ASP A 246 6.81 6.16 -1.46
C ASP A 246 7.17 7.33 -0.52
N GLY A 247 6.73 7.31 0.74
CA GLY A 247 7.05 8.37 1.69
C GLY A 247 8.54 8.41 2.06
N CYS A 248 9.08 9.61 2.23
CA CYS A 248 10.46 9.84 2.64
C CYS A 248 10.52 10.50 4.02
N ILE A 249 11.32 9.95 4.92
CA ILE A 249 11.67 10.56 6.21
C ILE A 249 13.08 11.13 6.08
N LYS A 250 13.17 12.46 6.05
CA LYS A 250 14.44 13.17 5.97
C LYS A 250 15.25 13.01 7.27
N THR A 251 16.55 13.21 7.19
CA THR A 251 17.45 13.15 8.35
C THR A 251 17.14 14.19 9.44
N THR A 252 16.33 15.17 9.12
CA THR A 252 15.81 16.20 10.07
C THR A 252 14.49 15.78 10.74
N GLY A 253 13.96 14.59 10.43
CA GLY A 253 12.64 14.15 10.87
C GLY A 253 11.47 14.73 10.07
N ASN A 254 11.73 15.55 9.04
CA ASN A 254 10.70 16.04 8.14
C ASN A 254 10.20 14.91 7.21
N ILE A 255 8.90 14.91 6.96
CA ILE A 255 8.27 13.94 6.05
C ILE A 255 8.08 14.58 4.70
N ALA A 256 8.40 13.84 3.64
CA ALA A 256 8.22 14.27 2.27
C ALA A 256 7.56 13.16 1.43
N PHE A 257 6.85 13.58 0.40
CA PHE A 257 6.24 12.71 -0.60
C PHE A 257 6.24 13.42 -1.96
N CYS A 258 6.39 12.66 -3.04
CA CYS A 258 6.40 13.20 -4.39
C CYS A 258 5.52 12.37 -5.32
N THR A 259 4.72 13.02 -6.17
CA THR A 259 3.90 12.34 -7.18
C THR A 259 3.67 13.24 -8.40
N ARG A 260 3.51 12.63 -9.57
CA ARG A 260 3.08 13.36 -10.78
C ARG A 260 1.57 13.63 -10.81
N SER A 261 0.78 12.93 -10.00
CA SER A 261 -0.67 13.11 -9.95
C SER A 261 -1.06 14.22 -8.99
N LYS A 262 -1.57 15.33 -9.54
CA LYS A 262 -2.17 16.42 -8.76
C LYS A 262 -3.38 15.93 -7.96
N THR A 263 -4.20 15.07 -8.56
CA THR A 263 -5.40 14.54 -7.90
C THR A 263 -5.05 13.71 -6.68
N LEU A 264 -4.05 12.80 -6.79
CA LEU A 264 -3.57 12.03 -5.65
C LEU A 264 -2.99 12.93 -4.56
N MET A 265 -2.22 13.96 -4.95
CA MET A 265 -1.66 14.93 -4.01
C MET A 265 -2.76 15.64 -3.20
N ASN A 266 -3.84 16.08 -3.86
CA ASN A 266 -4.97 16.72 -3.20
C ASN A 266 -5.74 15.73 -2.28
N ASP A 267 -5.91 14.48 -2.71
CA ASP A 267 -6.55 13.44 -1.88
C ASP A 267 -5.75 13.17 -0.60
N ILE A 268 -4.41 13.10 -0.70
CA ILE A 268 -3.51 12.92 0.45
C ILE A 268 -3.57 14.16 1.37
N GLU A 269 -3.47 15.35 0.81
CA GLU A 269 -3.56 16.60 1.59
C GLU A 269 -4.86 16.67 2.39
N TYR A 270 -5.98 16.32 1.78
CA TYR A 270 -7.28 16.28 2.45
C TYR A 270 -7.26 15.39 3.70
N VAL A 271 -6.70 14.17 3.58
CA VAL A 271 -6.60 13.23 4.71
C VAL A 271 -5.69 13.77 5.80
N LEU A 272 -4.52 14.32 5.43
CA LEU A 272 -3.57 14.88 6.39
C LEU A 272 -4.12 16.10 7.13
N ARG A 273 -4.83 16.99 6.43
CA ARG A 273 -5.51 18.15 7.04
C ARG A 273 -6.57 17.71 8.04
N LYS A 274 -7.34 16.68 7.71
CA LYS A 274 -8.38 16.12 8.59
C LYS A 274 -7.78 15.54 9.89
N ASP A 275 -6.55 15.03 9.83
CA ASP A 275 -5.76 14.58 11.00
C ASP A 275 -4.95 15.73 11.65
N SER A 276 -5.20 16.97 11.24
CA SER A 276 -4.48 18.16 11.72
C SER A 276 -2.95 18.04 11.54
N ILE A 277 -2.52 17.54 10.39
CA ILE A 277 -1.11 17.47 9.98
C ILE A 277 -0.87 18.54 8.93
N PRO A 278 -0.18 19.65 9.27
CA PRO A 278 0.14 20.68 8.30
C PRO A 278 1.19 20.17 7.30
N CYS A 279 0.97 20.47 6.04
CA CYS A 279 1.92 20.18 4.97
C CYS A 279 1.96 21.31 3.95
N LYS A 280 3.11 21.49 3.33
CA LYS A 280 3.33 22.42 2.23
C LYS A 280 3.38 21.63 0.93
N ILE A 281 2.56 22.04 -0.04
CA ILE A 281 2.56 21.44 -1.39
C ILE A 281 3.21 22.45 -2.35
N THR A 282 4.11 21.96 -3.17
CA THR A 282 4.79 22.73 -4.21
C THR A 282 4.89 21.91 -5.49
N TYR A 283 4.79 22.59 -6.64
CA TYR A 283 5.00 21.97 -7.94
C TYR A 283 6.43 22.21 -8.41
N ASN A 284 7.12 21.12 -8.77
CA ASN A 284 8.46 21.17 -9.35
C ASN A 284 8.36 21.04 -10.87
N LYS A 285 8.55 22.15 -11.58
CA LYS A 285 8.49 22.21 -13.06
C LYS A 285 9.51 21.28 -13.73
N ASN A 286 10.74 21.21 -13.19
CA ASN A 286 11.81 20.43 -13.78
C ASN A 286 11.56 18.92 -13.76
N LYS A 287 10.82 18.43 -12.75
CA LYS A 287 10.51 17.02 -12.58
C LYS A 287 9.06 16.67 -12.99
N ASP A 288 8.28 17.67 -13.39
CA ASP A 288 6.85 17.54 -13.64
C ASP A 288 6.16 16.76 -12.50
N ALA A 289 6.36 17.23 -11.26
CA ALA A 289 5.91 16.52 -10.07
C ALA A 289 5.48 17.46 -8.94
N TRP A 290 4.50 17.02 -8.18
CA TRP A 290 4.03 17.65 -6.96
C TRP A 290 4.81 17.10 -5.77
N ASN A 291 5.31 17.98 -4.92
CA ASN A 291 6.00 17.64 -3.69
C ASN A 291 5.17 18.07 -2.50
N LEU A 292 5.04 17.17 -1.52
CA LEU A 292 4.48 17.44 -0.21
C LEU A 292 5.64 17.39 0.81
N GLU A 293 5.68 18.38 1.68
CA GLU A 293 6.64 18.42 2.78
C GLU A 293 5.95 18.88 4.07
N SER A 294 6.20 18.16 5.15
CA SER A 294 5.76 18.51 6.49
C SER A 294 6.95 18.82 7.37
N SER A 295 7.00 20.03 7.91
CA SER A 295 8.08 20.53 8.79
C SER A 295 7.89 20.02 10.22
N SER A 296 7.84 18.69 10.39
CA SER A 296 7.55 18.07 11.69
C SER A 296 8.77 17.86 12.59
N GLY A 297 10.00 18.04 12.08
CA GLY A 297 11.24 17.54 12.69
C GLY A 297 11.56 17.97 14.13
N ARG A 298 10.83 18.90 14.71
CA ARG A 298 11.00 19.31 16.12
C ARG A 298 9.72 19.27 16.93
N ASN A 299 8.59 18.99 16.32
CA ASN A 299 7.29 18.93 16.98
C ASN A 299 6.94 17.46 17.27
N LEU A 300 7.16 17.01 18.51
CA LEU A 300 6.91 15.63 18.93
C LEU A 300 5.45 15.20 18.73
N ASN A 301 4.49 16.09 18.94
CA ASN A 301 3.07 15.77 18.75
C ASN A 301 2.77 15.51 17.27
N LEU A 302 3.38 16.28 16.38
CA LEU A 302 3.23 16.09 14.95
C LEU A 302 3.93 14.82 14.47
N LEU A 303 5.13 14.51 14.99
CA LEU A 303 5.83 13.25 14.72
C LEU A 303 5.02 12.03 15.20
N ARG A 304 4.34 12.10 16.37
CA ARG A 304 3.45 11.03 16.85
C ARG A 304 2.29 10.78 15.89
N LYS A 305 1.69 11.84 15.34
CA LYS A 305 0.65 11.70 14.31
C LYS A 305 1.22 11.04 13.06
N TRP A 306 2.35 11.51 12.55
CA TRP A 306 3.02 10.95 11.38
C TRP A 306 3.41 9.48 11.54
N LYS A 307 3.80 9.03 12.75
CA LYS A 307 4.12 7.63 13.02
C LYS A 307 2.98 6.70 12.61
N ASN A 308 1.72 7.12 12.71
CA ASN A 308 0.54 6.35 12.32
C ASN A 308 0.37 6.18 10.80
N TYR A 309 1.17 6.89 10.01
CA TYR A 309 1.19 6.81 8.54
C TYR A 309 2.27 5.88 7.98
N PHE A 310 2.85 5.02 8.83
CA PHE A 310 3.80 3.99 8.43
C PHE A 310 3.40 2.64 9.01
N PHE A 311 3.63 1.56 8.27
CA PHE A 311 3.42 0.22 8.80
C PHE A 311 4.35 -0.01 9.99
N LYS A 312 3.80 -0.52 11.08
CA LYS A 312 4.59 -0.93 12.25
C LYS A 312 5.69 -1.92 11.82
N ASN A 313 6.84 -1.85 12.48
CA ASN A 313 8.00 -2.71 12.25
C ASN A 313 8.72 -2.51 10.89
N THR A 314 8.37 -1.48 10.12
CA THR A 314 9.16 -1.09 8.95
C THR A 314 10.30 -0.15 9.34
N ILE A 315 11.30 -0.04 8.46
CA ILE A 315 12.42 0.89 8.66
C ILE A 315 11.94 2.35 8.82
N LYS A 316 10.90 2.75 8.06
CA LYS A 316 10.32 4.09 8.16
C LYS A 316 9.64 4.32 9.52
N TYR A 317 8.92 3.31 10.04
CA TYR A 317 8.34 3.38 11.38
C TYR A 317 9.41 3.47 12.48
N ARG A 318 10.50 2.67 12.37
CA ARG A 318 11.64 2.73 13.29
C ARG A 318 12.35 4.09 13.23
N LYS A 319 12.48 4.71 12.05
CA LYS A 319 12.98 6.10 11.94
C LYS A 319 12.10 7.08 12.71
N MET A 320 10.77 6.94 12.64
CA MET A 320 9.86 7.78 13.42
C MET A 320 10.03 7.57 14.92
N GLN A 321 10.18 6.32 15.37
CA GLN A 321 10.47 6.02 16.77
C GLN A 321 11.81 6.62 17.24
N PHE A 322 12.83 6.61 16.37
CA PHE A 322 14.11 7.28 16.66
C PHE A 322 13.92 8.79 16.89
N PHE A 323 13.22 9.49 16.01
CA PHE A 323 12.96 10.93 16.17
C PHE A 323 12.03 11.27 17.36
N LEU A 324 11.25 10.30 17.81
CA LEU A 324 10.40 10.42 19.02
C LEU A 324 11.15 10.04 20.32
N ASN A 325 12.41 9.65 20.24
CA ASN A 325 13.18 9.08 21.35
C ASN A 325 12.55 7.80 21.95
N GLU A 326 11.77 7.05 21.15
CA GLU A 326 11.14 5.78 21.51
C GLU A 326 12.03 4.58 21.14
N LEU A 327 13.05 4.78 20.32
CA LEU A 327 14.00 3.77 19.88
C LEU A 327 15.39 4.11 20.43
N LYS A 328 15.90 3.27 21.31
CA LYS A 328 17.28 3.39 21.83
C LYS A 328 18.26 2.85 20.78
N ILE A 329 19.23 3.65 20.39
CA ILE A 329 20.35 3.27 19.55
C ILE A 329 21.50 2.92 20.48
N THR A 330 22.01 1.71 20.39
CA THR A 330 23.08 1.22 21.28
C THR A 330 24.43 1.12 20.58
N SER A 331 24.43 1.10 19.26
CA SER A 331 25.64 0.96 18.45
C SER A 331 25.59 1.82 17.17
N LEU A 332 26.76 2.00 16.58
CA LEU A 332 26.90 2.66 15.28
C LEU A 332 26.18 1.87 14.17
N SER A 333 26.25 0.53 14.22
CA SER A 333 25.55 -0.35 13.25
C SER A 333 24.03 -0.21 13.32
N ASP A 334 23.45 0.02 14.51
CA ASP A 334 22.01 0.28 14.63
C ASP A 334 21.64 1.57 13.89
N LEU A 335 22.45 2.63 14.05
CA LEU A 335 22.20 3.91 13.38
C LEU A 335 22.38 3.78 11.85
N GLU A 336 23.40 3.05 11.41
CA GLU A 336 23.65 2.78 10.01
C GLU A 336 22.51 1.99 9.38
N SER A 337 21.98 0.97 10.06
CA SER A 337 20.84 0.19 9.56
C SER A 337 19.60 1.03 9.31
N LEU A 338 19.40 2.11 10.08
CA LEU A 338 18.26 3.02 9.88
C LEU A 338 18.46 4.02 8.74
N PHE A 339 19.69 4.48 8.52
CA PHE A 339 19.94 5.65 7.68
C PHE A 339 20.89 5.41 6.49
N SER A 340 21.54 4.25 6.37
CA SER A 340 22.51 3.93 5.31
C SER A 340 21.95 4.03 3.88
N GLN A 341 20.67 3.79 3.70
CA GLN A 341 20.03 3.83 2.38
C GLN A 341 20.02 5.20 1.70
N HIS A 342 20.43 6.26 2.40
CA HIS A 342 20.34 7.64 1.90
C HIS A 342 21.67 8.23 1.42
N TYR A 343 22.78 7.47 1.49
CA TYR A 343 24.10 8.03 1.26
C TYR A 343 24.91 7.20 0.24
N HIS A 344 24.75 7.58 -1.01
CA HIS A 344 25.66 7.15 -2.08
C HIS A 344 26.93 7.99 -2.01
N GLY A 345 27.97 7.51 -1.35
CA GLY A 345 29.23 8.22 -1.29
C GLY A 345 30.27 7.51 -0.40
N ARG A 346 31.54 7.98 -0.50
CA ARG A 346 32.65 7.44 0.30
C ARG A 346 32.58 7.77 1.79
N VAL A 347 31.67 8.65 2.18
CA VAL A 347 31.48 9.07 3.58
C VAL A 347 30.33 8.30 4.22
N ASN A 348 30.58 7.68 5.35
CA ASN A 348 29.58 6.99 6.15
C ASN A 348 29.66 7.45 7.64
N PHE A 349 28.76 6.98 8.47
CA PHE A 349 28.76 7.29 9.90
C PHE A 349 30.07 6.85 10.58
N GLY A 350 30.62 5.68 10.18
CA GLY A 350 31.86 5.15 10.72
C GLY A 350 33.04 6.08 10.52
N ASN A 351 33.19 6.67 9.34
CA ASN A 351 34.27 7.62 9.06
C ASN A 351 34.22 8.83 9.99
N ILE A 352 33.02 9.41 10.19
CA ILE A 352 32.85 10.60 11.03
C ILE A 352 33.01 10.26 12.51
N TYR A 353 32.43 9.15 12.96
CA TYR A 353 32.55 8.66 14.32
C TYR A 353 34.00 8.39 14.68
N ASN A 354 34.74 7.69 13.82
CA ASN A 354 36.18 7.40 14.02
C ASN A 354 37.03 8.68 14.02
N ALA A 355 36.71 9.68 13.18
CA ALA A 355 37.37 10.98 13.23
C ALA A 355 37.21 11.64 14.61
N ILE A 356 36.00 11.67 15.15
CA ILE A 356 35.72 12.24 16.47
C ILE A 356 36.45 11.43 17.56
N LYS A 357 36.46 10.10 17.45
CA LYS A 357 37.17 9.20 18.41
C LYS A 357 38.66 9.48 18.45
N GLN A 358 39.30 9.68 17.29
CA GLN A 358 40.74 9.95 17.19
C GLN A 358 41.12 11.35 17.69
N ILE A 359 40.30 12.37 17.41
CA ILE A 359 40.58 13.74 17.78
C ILE A 359 40.19 14.02 19.25
N LYS A 360 39.33 13.17 19.84
CA LYS A 360 38.75 13.23 21.20
C LYS A 360 37.74 14.39 21.41
N LYS A 361 38.14 15.65 21.27
CA LYS A 361 37.32 16.84 21.30
C LYS A 361 37.58 17.66 20.03
N CYS A 362 36.59 17.90 19.22
CA CYS A 362 36.76 18.48 17.88
C CYS A 362 35.60 19.39 17.46
N GLU A 363 35.94 20.39 16.68
CA GLU A 363 34.97 21.19 15.92
C GLU A 363 34.76 20.61 14.51
N ASN A 364 33.77 21.09 13.79
CA ASN A 364 33.48 20.66 12.40
C ASN A 364 34.70 20.77 11.47
N ARG A 365 35.50 21.83 11.62
CA ARG A 365 36.70 22.05 10.82
C ARG A 365 37.78 20.98 11.05
N ASP A 366 37.91 20.51 12.29
CA ASP A 366 38.92 19.51 12.65
C ASP A 366 38.53 18.15 12.06
N ILE A 367 37.23 17.82 12.09
CA ILE A 367 36.70 16.61 11.47
C ILE A 367 36.94 16.65 9.94
N ILE A 368 36.64 17.75 9.27
CA ILE A 368 36.88 17.93 7.84
C ILE A 368 38.39 17.77 7.53
N LYS A 369 39.25 18.42 8.31
CA LYS A 369 40.70 18.34 8.13
C LYS A 369 41.22 16.90 8.29
N TYR A 370 40.71 16.16 9.26
CA TYR A 370 41.06 14.76 9.50
C TYR A 370 40.58 13.88 8.33
N LEU A 371 39.34 14.00 7.89
CA LEU A 371 38.79 13.24 6.77
C LEU A 371 39.52 13.51 5.46
N ASN A 372 39.87 14.77 5.20
CA ASN A 372 40.65 15.15 4.02
C ASN A 372 42.07 14.49 4.02
N LYS A 373 42.72 14.37 5.18
CA LYS A 373 43.97 13.62 5.32
C LYS A 373 43.82 12.14 4.91
N MET A 374 42.61 11.58 5.20
CA MET A 374 42.26 10.20 4.83
C MET A 374 41.72 10.10 3.39
N LYS A 375 41.83 11.18 2.57
CA LYS A 375 41.28 11.27 1.22
C LYS A 375 39.77 11.05 1.14
N ILE A 376 39.03 11.39 2.23
CA ILE A 376 37.57 11.31 2.32
C ILE A 376 37.03 12.74 2.28
N TYR A 377 36.41 13.12 1.18
CA TYR A 377 35.84 14.46 1.02
C TYR A 377 34.36 14.47 1.44
N VAL A 378 34.00 15.41 2.29
CA VAL A 378 32.63 15.56 2.80
C VAL A 378 32.13 17.00 2.65
N ALA A 379 30.95 17.18 2.06
CA ALA A 379 30.31 18.48 2.03
C ALA A 379 29.84 18.87 3.46
N LYS A 380 29.96 20.15 3.82
CA LYS A 380 29.54 20.65 5.14
C LYS A 380 28.11 20.24 5.50
N THR A 381 27.18 20.35 4.54
CA THR A 381 25.78 19.97 4.74
C THR A 381 25.60 18.48 5.06
N THR A 382 26.40 17.62 4.45
CA THR A 382 26.41 16.18 4.73
C THR A 382 27.01 15.90 6.10
N LEU A 383 28.15 16.52 6.45
CA LEU A 383 28.75 16.42 7.78
C LEU A 383 27.75 16.81 8.88
N TYR A 384 27.05 17.94 8.74
CA TYR A 384 26.06 18.39 9.72
C TYR A 384 24.93 17.36 9.92
N LYS A 385 24.46 16.73 8.85
CA LYS A 385 23.43 15.68 8.95
C LYS A 385 23.91 14.48 9.77
N TYR A 386 25.11 14.00 9.51
CA TYR A 386 25.68 12.88 10.25
C TYR A 386 25.91 13.24 11.73
N LEU A 387 26.49 14.41 12.01
CA LEU A 387 26.71 14.88 13.37
C LEU A 387 25.40 15.06 14.15
N TYR A 388 24.35 15.54 13.48
CA TYR A 388 23.03 15.63 14.06
C TYR A 388 22.50 14.27 14.48
N LEU A 389 22.54 13.27 13.58
CA LEU A 389 22.04 11.93 13.87
C LEU A 389 22.89 11.19 14.92
N LEU A 390 24.22 11.32 14.87
CA LEU A 390 25.11 10.78 15.90
C LEU A 390 24.86 11.40 17.28
N SER A 391 24.63 12.70 17.34
CA SER A 391 24.29 13.39 18.58
C SER A 391 22.88 13.02 19.08
N GLN A 392 21.91 12.93 18.20
CA GLN A 392 20.54 12.53 18.54
C GLN A 392 20.47 11.08 19.03
N SER A 393 21.34 10.21 18.53
CA SER A 393 21.43 8.82 18.98
C SER A 393 22.15 8.65 20.33
N GLY A 394 22.80 9.70 20.84
CA GLY A 394 23.60 9.64 22.04
C GLY A 394 24.98 9.01 21.85
N LEU A 395 25.39 8.67 20.62
CA LEU A 395 26.73 8.12 20.36
C LEU A 395 27.84 9.17 20.48
N ILE A 396 27.51 10.44 20.29
CA ILE A 396 28.41 11.57 20.53
C ILE A 396 27.71 12.63 21.41
N SER A 397 28.46 13.31 22.23
CA SER A 397 28.03 14.51 22.91
C SER A 397 28.28 15.75 22.08
N LYS A 398 27.44 16.75 22.26
CA LYS A 398 27.50 18.03 21.59
C LYS A 398 27.45 19.16 22.63
N GLU A 399 28.49 19.95 22.70
CA GLU A 399 28.59 21.09 23.59
C GLU A 399 28.71 22.38 22.78
N ASN A 400 27.88 23.37 23.09
CA ASN A 400 28.00 24.70 22.51
C ASN A 400 28.69 25.64 23.49
N TYR A 401 29.70 26.37 23.04
CA TYR A 401 30.36 27.37 23.82
C TYR A 401 30.40 28.71 23.10
N GLN A 402 30.29 29.78 23.85
CA GLN A 402 30.31 31.15 23.30
C GLN A 402 31.75 31.62 23.16
N VAL A 403 32.12 32.05 21.95
CA VAL A 403 33.38 32.72 21.70
C VAL A 403 33.06 34.20 21.57
N ARG A 404 33.67 35.03 22.44
CA ARG A 404 33.60 36.51 22.36
C ARG A 404 34.85 37.02 21.66
N THR A 405 34.66 37.80 20.64
CA THR A 405 35.72 38.63 20.03
C THR A 405 35.37 40.09 20.27
N ASN A 406 36.33 40.99 20.10
CA ASN A 406 36.14 42.44 20.36
C ASN A 406 34.96 43.08 19.58
N LYS A 407 34.42 42.40 18.58
CA LYS A 407 33.31 42.92 17.73
C LYS A 407 32.07 42.07 17.74
N ASN A 408 32.15 40.74 18.03
CA ASN A 408 31.00 39.84 17.91
C ASN A 408 31.12 38.66 18.90
N ALA A 409 29.95 38.17 19.34
CA ALA A 409 29.83 36.92 20.05
C ALA A 409 29.23 35.85 19.11
N PHE A 410 29.85 34.71 18.99
CA PHE A 410 29.34 33.60 18.19
C PHE A 410 29.50 32.25 18.92
N TYR A 411 28.65 31.32 18.58
CA TYR A 411 28.70 29.99 19.19
C TYR A 411 29.53 29.04 18.34
N ARG A 412 30.41 28.29 18.98
CA ARG A 412 31.09 27.11 18.42
C ARG A 412 30.55 25.85 19.04
N THR A 413 30.61 24.74 18.30
CA THR A 413 30.16 23.45 18.77
C THR A 413 31.33 22.49 18.81
N ILE A 414 31.52 21.86 19.97
CA ILE A 414 32.49 20.77 20.19
C ILE A 414 31.73 19.45 20.20
N TYR A 415 32.30 18.46 19.56
CA TYR A 415 31.84 17.08 19.57
C TYR A 415 32.85 16.18 20.25
N SER A 416 32.36 15.21 21.03
CA SER A 416 33.17 14.18 21.66
C SER A 416 32.39 12.89 21.73
N ILE A 417 33.11 11.75 21.86
CA ILE A 417 32.44 10.46 22.08
C ILE A 417 31.79 10.49 23.45
N GLN A 418 30.53 10.12 23.51
CA GLN A 418 29.84 9.93 24.76
C GLN A 418 30.43 8.69 25.45
N LYS A 419 30.99 8.84 26.65
CA LYS A 419 31.37 7.69 27.47
C LYS A 419 30.07 6.96 27.80
N SER A 420 29.87 5.77 27.24
CA SER A 420 28.78 4.90 27.69
C SER A 420 29.03 4.66 29.19
N ASN A 421 28.06 5.01 30.02
CA ASN A 421 27.97 4.44 31.32
C ASN A 421 27.81 2.93 31.11
N ILE A 422 28.93 2.20 31.17
CA ILE A 422 29.01 0.74 31.22
C ILE A 422 28.41 0.29 32.53
#